data_55e89a39c4907677c53d06703d900479
#
_entry.id   55e89a39c4907677c53d06703d900479
#
_cell.length_a   1.000
_cell.length_b   1.000
_cell.length_c   1.000
_cell.angle_alpha   90.00
_cell.angle_beta   90.00
_cell.angle_gamma   90.00
#
_symmetry.space_group_name_H-M   'P 1'
#
loop_
_entity.id
_entity.type
_entity.pdbx_description
1 polymer ?
#
loop_
_entity_poly.entity_id
_entity_poly.type
_entity_poly.pdbx_seq_one_letter_code
_entity_poly.pdbx_strand_id
1 'polypeptide(L)'
;VVDYDAKEGKEVLTSILETDEGSKYLGEIALVPYGSPISALDTLFYETLIDENASCHFALGASYNECIEKGLEMSEEELLEHGMNQSFTHVDFMVGTSDLSIEATLKNGKKIHIFKDGKYTSEFDEYTLN
;
A
#
# COMPACT_ATOMS: atom_id res chain seq x y z
N VAL A 1 -0.61 0.81 13.79
CA VAL A 1 -0.86 2.21 14.16
C VAL A 1 -0.66 2.35 15.65
N VAL A 2 0.26 3.23 16.07
CA VAL A 2 0.59 3.45 17.49
C VAL A 2 0.07 4.80 18.00
N ASP A 3 -0.14 5.74 17.09
CA ASP A 3 -0.74 7.04 17.34
C ASP A 3 -1.33 7.59 16.04
N TYR A 4 -2.39 8.39 16.13
CA TYR A 4 -3.04 8.98 14.98
C TYR A 4 -3.79 10.26 15.35
N ASP A 5 -3.90 11.14 14.37
CA ASP A 5 -4.76 12.33 14.42
C ASP A 5 -5.35 12.62 13.03
N ALA A 6 -6.42 13.38 12.96
CA ALA A 6 -7.05 13.78 11.73
C ALA A 6 -7.60 15.19 11.86
N LYS A 7 -7.49 16.00 10.79
CA LYS A 7 -8.11 17.33 10.73
C LYS A 7 -9.63 17.25 10.71
N GLU A 8 -10.15 16.21 10.04
CA GLU A 8 -11.58 15.91 9.92
C GLU A 8 -11.78 14.40 9.98
N GLY A 9 -12.94 13.95 10.45
CA GLY A 9 -13.31 12.52 10.46
C GLY A 9 -12.52 11.64 11.43
N LYS A 10 -11.95 12.19 12.50
CA LYS A 10 -11.19 11.41 13.47
C LYS A 10 -12.00 10.28 14.09
N GLU A 11 -13.28 10.50 14.33
CA GLU A 11 -14.21 9.49 14.85
C GLU A 11 -14.42 8.31 13.88
N VAL A 12 -14.43 8.59 12.57
CA VAL A 12 -14.51 7.56 11.52
C VAL A 12 -13.23 6.73 11.49
N LEU A 13 -12.07 7.38 11.50
CA LEU A 13 -10.77 6.72 11.56
C LEU A 13 -10.64 5.85 12.83
N THR A 14 -11.08 6.37 13.98
CA THR A 14 -11.12 5.62 15.24
C THR A 14 -11.99 4.37 15.10
N SER A 15 -13.18 4.49 14.53
CA SER A 15 -14.09 3.36 14.31
C SER A 15 -13.47 2.28 13.41
N ILE A 16 -12.73 2.67 12.36
CA ILE A 16 -12.01 1.75 11.50
C ILE A 16 -10.93 1.00 12.30
N LEU A 17 -10.10 1.72 13.05
CA LEU A 17 -9.00 1.16 13.83
C LEU A 17 -9.47 0.27 15.00
N GLU A 18 -10.70 0.43 15.46
CA GLU A 18 -11.30 -0.34 16.56
C GLU A 18 -12.16 -1.51 16.07
N THR A 19 -12.22 -1.77 14.77
CA THR A 19 -13.03 -2.86 14.21
C THR A 19 -12.54 -4.23 14.71
N ASP A 20 -11.23 -4.48 14.61
CA ASP A 20 -10.55 -5.67 15.12
C ASP A 20 -9.06 -5.40 15.37
N GLU A 21 -8.34 -6.41 15.82
CA GLU A 21 -6.90 -6.28 16.11
C GLU A 21 -6.08 -5.99 14.82
N GLY A 22 -6.45 -6.61 13.71
CA GLY A 22 -5.77 -6.46 12.42
C GLY A 22 -5.95 -5.09 11.79
N SER A 23 -7.07 -4.38 12.08
CA SER A 23 -7.33 -3.05 11.50
C SER A 23 -6.32 -1.97 11.87
N LYS A 24 -5.47 -2.23 12.87
CA LYS A 24 -4.39 -1.31 13.29
C LYS A 24 -3.09 -1.49 12.53
N TYR A 25 -2.99 -2.51 11.68
CA TYR A 25 -1.80 -2.84 10.90
C TYR A 25 -1.98 -2.52 9.43
N LEU A 26 -0.87 -2.35 8.73
CA LEU A 26 -0.89 -2.20 7.27
C LEU A 26 -1.16 -3.57 6.64
N GLY A 27 -2.08 -3.59 5.68
CA GLY A 27 -2.37 -4.73 4.82
C GLY A 27 -1.82 -4.57 3.42
N GLU A 28 -1.58 -3.32 2.97
CA GLU A 28 -1.11 -3.06 1.62
C GLU A 28 -0.15 -1.87 1.55
N ILE A 29 0.79 -1.97 0.62
CA ILE A 29 1.65 -0.88 0.13
C ILE A 29 1.62 -0.94 -1.39
N ALA A 30 0.97 0.01 -2.03
CA ALA A 30 0.83 0.07 -3.48
C ALA A 30 1.71 1.15 -4.11
N LEU A 31 2.45 0.77 -5.14
CA LEU A 31 3.37 1.65 -5.87
C LEU A 31 2.75 2.04 -7.21
N VAL A 32 2.15 3.21 -7.28
CA VAL A 32 1.51 3.76 -8.47
C VAL A 32 2.18 5.07 -8.86
N PRO A 33 2.76 5.19 -10.06
CA PRO A 33 3.48 6.39 -10.46
C PRO A 33 2.54 7.58 -10.63
N TYR A 34 3.03 8.77 -10.26
CA TYR A 34 2.33 10.03 -10.53
C TYR A 34 2.08 10.21 -12.03
N GLY A 35 0.85 10.56 -12.39
CA GLY A 35 0.41 10.58 -13.78
C GLY A 35 0.02 9.20 -14.32
N SER A 36 -0.41 8.28 -13.46
CA SER A 36 -1.02 7.02 -13.87
C SER A 36 -2.18 7.25 -14.84
N PRO A 37 -2.58 6.26 -15.65
CA PRO A 37 -3.75 6.41 -16.54
C PRO A 37 -5.02 6.84 -15.80
N ILE A 38 -5.20 6.40 -14.55
CA ILE A 38 -6.36 6.78 -13.73
C ILE A 38 -6.26 8.24 -13.30
N SER A 39 -5.10 8.68 -12.76
CA SER A 39 -4.94 10.08 -12.36
C SER A 39 -5.00 11.05 -13.55
N ALA A 40 -4.57 10.61 -14.73
CA ALA A 40 -4.62 11.41 -15.96
C ALA A 40 -6.05 11.71 -16.45
N LEU A 41 -7.05 10.94 -16.01
CA LEU A 41 -8.46 11.17 -16.34
C LEU A 41 -9.08 12.31 -15.52
N ASP A 42 -8.43 12.74 -14.44
CA ASP A 42 -8.88 13.81 -13.53
C ASP A 42 -10.37 13.66 -13.15
N THR A 43 -10.75 12.44 -12.85
CA THR A 43 -12.15 12.04 -12.60
C THR A 43 -12.20 11.10 -11.41
N LEU A 44 -13.16 11.30 -10.53
CA LEU A 44 -13.49 10.37 -9.46
C LEU A 44 -14.58 9.41 -9.97
N PHE A 45 -14.29 8.11 -9.93
CA PHE A 45 -15.19 7.07 -10.43
C PHE A 45 -16.21 6.61 -9.37
N TYR A 46 -15.96 6.93 -8.09
CA TYR A 46 -16.71 6.40 -6.94
C TYR A 46 -16.66 4.86 -6.88
N GLU A 47 -15.57 4.31 -7.36
CA GLU A 47 -15.25 2.89 -7.32
C GLU A 47 -13.84 2.72 -6.78
N THR A 48 -13.71 2.18 -5.56
CA THR A 48 -12.44 2.09 -4.84
C THR A 48 -11.38 1.39 -5.65
N LEU A 49 -11.70 0.24 -6.25
CA LEU A 49 -10.76 -0.56 -7.06
C LEU A 49 -10.20 0.18 -8.29
N ILE A 50 -10.82 1.26 -8.70
CA ILE A 50 -10.33 2.14 -9.77
C ILE A 50 -9.60 3.33 -9.17
N ASP A 51 -10.25 4.05 -8.24
CA ASP A 51 -9.78 5.32 -7.70
C ASP A 51 -8.48 5.18 -6.91
N GLU A 52 -8.25 4.05 -6.24
CA GLU A 52 -6.99 3.75 -5.53
C GLU A 52 -5.77 3.76 -6.46
N ASN A 53 -5.95 3.41 -7.74
CA ASN A 53 -4.88 3.40 -8.74
C ASN A 53 -4.53 4.80 -9.29
N ALA A 54 -5.05 5.86 -8.72
CA ALA A 54 -4.66 7.23 -9.03
C ALA A 54 -3.29 7.61 -8.48
N SER A 55 -2.84 7.03 -7.35
CA SER A 55 -1.53 7.33 -6.76
C SER A 55 -1.03 6.19 -5.86
N CYS A 56 0.23 6.28 -5.40
CA CYS A 56 0.70 5.41 -4.33
C CYS A 56 -0.23 5.49 -3.12
N HIS A 57 -0.58 4.35 -2.57
CA HIS A 57 -1.46 4.26 -1.41
C HIS A 57 -1.00 3.17 -0.44
N PHE A 58 -1.49 3.26 0.78
CA PHE A 58 -1.41 2.20 1.76
C PHE A 58 -2.82 1.79 2.13
N ALA A 59 -3.00 0.54 2.59
CA ALA A 59 -4.23 0.13 3.22
C ALA A 59 -4.01 -0.27 4.67
N LEU A 60 -4.96 0.09 5.53
CA LEU A 60 -5.10 -0.45 6.88
C LEU A 60 -5.99 -1.69 6.82
N GLY A 61 -5.62 -2.73 7.57
CA GLY A 61 -6.43 -3.94 7.69
C GLY A 61 -5.90 -5.11 6.88
N ALA A 62 -6.79 -5.84 6.21
CA ALA A 62 -6.48 -7.10 5.55
C ALA A 62 -5.41 -6.97 4.45
N SER A 63 -4.54 -7.97 4.38
CA SER A 63 -3.64 -8.19 3.25
C SER A 63 -4.24 -9.17 2.25
N TYR A 64 -3.64 -9.24 1.05
CA TYR A 64 -4.01 -10.20 0.01
C TYR A 64 -3.00 -11.34 -0.06
N ASN A 65 -3.49 -12.58 -0.06
CA ASN A 65 -2.66 -13.77 -0.14
C ASN A 65 -1.94 -13.92 -1.49
N GLU A 66 -2.50 -13.34 -2.57
CA GLU A 66 -1.89 -13.28 -3.89
C GLU A 66 -0.54 -12.54 -3.90
N CYS A 67 -0.32 -11.65 -2.93
CA CYS A 67 0.93 -10.91 -2.78
C CYS A 67 2.05 -11.71 -2.09
N ILE A 68 1.76 -12.92 -1.62
CA ILE A 68 2.72 -13.84 -1.02
C ILE A 68 3.06 -14.94 -2.03
N GLU A 69 4.36 -15.23 -2.21
CA GLU A 69 4.79 -16.30 -3.10
C GLU A 69 4.13 -17.63 -2.70
N LYS A 70 3.33 -18.20 -3.60
CA LYS A 70 2.48 -19.39 -3.38
C LYS A 70 1.36 -19.22 -2.33
N GLY A 71 1.01 -17.98 -1.97
CA GLY A 71 0.02 -17.71 -0.94
C GLY A 71 -1.38 -18.28 -1.23
N LEU A 72 -1.75 -18.47 -2.51
CA LEU A 72 -3.00 -19.12 -2.89
C LEU A 72 -3.05 -20.63 -2.53
N GLU A 73 -1.92 -21.26 -2.27
CA GLU A 73 -1.80 -22.68 -1.92
C GLU A 73 -1.61 -22.88 -0.41
N MET A 74 -1.41 -21.78 0.35
CA MET A 74 -1.12 -21.78 1.78
C MET A 74 -2.40 -21.83 2.62
N SER A 75 -2.31 -22.50 3.78
CA SER A 75 -3.31 -22.38 4.84
C SER A 75 -3.25 -21.00 5.51
N GLU A 76 -4.30 -20.64 6.25
CA GLU A 76 -4.33 -19.39 7.02
C GLU A 76 -3.17 -19.28 8.02
N GLU A 77 -2.80 -20.38 8.67
CA GLU A 77 -1.68 -20.41 9.61
C GLU A 77 -0.35 -20.11 8.92
N GLU A 78 -0.12 -20.73 7.76
CA GLU A 78 1.08 -20.48 6.95
C GLU A 78 1.12 -19.02 6.45
N LEU A 79 0.00 -18.47 6.01
CA LEU A 79 -0.09 -17.07 5.58
C LEU A 79 0.25 -16.10 6.71
N LEU A 80 -0.23 -16.35 7.92
CA LEU A 80 0.09 -15.54 9.10
C LEU A 80 1.60 -15.62 9.45
N GLU A 81 2.20 -16.81 9.37
CA GLU A 81 3.65 -17.01 9.57
C GLU A 81 4.48 -16.25 8.52
N HIS A 82 3.95 -16.08 7.31
CA HIS A 82 4.56 -15.28 6.24
C HIS A 82 4.28 -13.78 6.36
N GLY A 83 3.60 -13.35 7.42
CA GLY A 83 3.36 -11.94 7.73
C GLY A 83 2.09 -11.35 7.14
N MET A 84 1.18 -12.19 6.63
CA MET A 84 -0.14 -11.71 6.21
C MET A 84 -0.90 -11.13 7.40
N ASN A 85 -1.48 -9.95 7.22
CA ASN A 85 -2.37 -9.35 8.20
C ASN A 85 -3.82 -9.72 7.89
N GLN A 86 -4.54 -10.23 8.88
CA GLN A 86 -5.97 -10.54 8.79
C GLN A 86 -6.80 -9.47 9.49
N SER A 87 -7.86 -9.02 8.85
CA SER A 87 -8.82 -8.06 9.38
C SER A 87 -10.16 -8.17 8.65
N PHE A 88 -11.22 -7.69 9.26
CA PHE A 88 -12.52 -7.48 8.59
C PHE A 88 -12.57 -6.16 7.81
N THR A 89 -11.53 -5.34 7.91
CA THR A 89 -11.42 -4.08 7.16
C THR A 89 -10.29 -4.15 6.16
N HIS A 90 -10.41 -3.36 5.09
CA HIS A 90 -9.34 -2.98 4.16
C HIS A 90 -9.66 -1.56 3.71
N VAL A 91 -8.88 -0.59 4.15
CA VAL A 91 -9.18 0.82 3.91
C VAL A 91 -7.95 1.53 3.38
N ASP A 92 -8.02 1.95 2.11
CA ASP A 92 -6.97 2.64 1.39
C ASP A 92 -6.88 4.11 1.79
N PHE A 93 -5.65 4.61 1.81
CA PHE A 93 -5.38 6.03 1.93
C PHE A 93 -4.20 6.45 1.07
N MET A 94 -4.40 7.54 0.33
CA MET A 94 -3.43 8.03 -0.65
C MET A 94 -2.25 8.71 0.03
N VAL A 95 -1.04 8.37 -0.42
CA VAL A 95 0.23 8.96 0.02
C VAL A 95 1.06 9.50 -1.14
N GLY A 96 0.68 9.18 -2.37
CA GLY A 96 1.40 9.57 -3.58
C GLY A 96 1.27 11.06 -3.90
N THR A 97 2.42 11.69 -4.19
CA THR A 97 2.52 13.08 -4.64
C THR A 97 3.46 13.17 -5.84
N SER A 98 3.44 14.32 -6.54
CA SER A 98 4.31 14.55 -7.70
C SER A 98 5.81 14.60 -7.36
N ASP A 99 6.15 14.75 -6.09
CA ASP A 99 7.52 14.83 -5.55
C ASP A 99 7.87 13.64 -4.63
N LEU A 100 7.00 12.61 -4.58
CA LEU A 100 7.25 11.42 -3.78
C LEU A 100 8.57 10.77 -4.15
N SER A 101 9.40 10.49 -3.15
CA SER A 101 10.63 9.73 -3.27
C SER A 101 10.60 8.52 -2.36
N ILE A 102 10.94 7.36 -2.90
CA ILE A 102 11.01 6.09 -2.16
C ILE A 102 12.40 5.51 -2.33
N GLU A 103 13.12 5.37 -1.22
CA GLU A 103 14.42 4.72 -1.16
C GLU A 103 14.27 3.32 -0.53
N ALA A 104 14.86 2.31 -1.15
CA ALA A 104 14.97 0.99 -0.59
C ALA A 104 16.41 0.69 -0.17
N THR A 105 16.58 0.03 0.98
CA THR A 105 17.85 -0.53 1.40
C THR A 105 17.84 -2.04 1.15
N LEU A 106 18.69 -2.49 0.24
CA LEU A 106 18.82 -3.90 -0.12
C LEU A 106 19.51 -4.70 1.01
N LYS A 107 19.38 -6.04 0.96
CA LYS A 107 20.00 -6.94 1.96
C LYS A 107 21.52 -6.77 2.10
N ASN A 108 22.20 -6.32 1.04
CA ASN A 108 23.64 -6.06 1.03
C ASN A 108 24.00 -4.64 1.53
N GLY A 109 23.04 -3.86 1.99
CA GLY A 109 23.19 -2.49 2.47
C GLY A 109 23.23 -1.41 1.37
N LYS A 110 23.17 -1.79 0.08
CA LYS A 110 23.06 -0.82 -1.02
C LYS A 110 21.71 -0.14 -0.97
N LYS A 111 21.71 1.18 -1.14
CA LYS A 111 20.50 1.99 -1.29
C LYS A 111 20.20 2.21 -2.76
N ILE A 112 18.94 2.10 -3.12
CA ILE A 112 18.43 2.40 -4.46
C ILE A 112 17.16 3.25 -4.33
N HIS A 113 16.90 4.08 -5.32
CA HIS A 113 15.62 4.78 -5.41
C HIS A 113 14.64 3.94 -6.22
N ILE A 114 13.51 3.58 -5.62
CA ILE A 114 12.37 2.99 -6.33
C ILE A 114 11.63 4.09 -7.07
N PHE A 115 11.31 5.19 -6.34
CA PHE A 115 10.68 6.38 -6.89
C PHE A 115 11.55 7.61 -6.68
N LYS A 116 11.52 8.51 -7.66
CA LYS A 116 12.01 9.87 -7.58
C LYS A 116 11.07 10.78 -8.36
N ASP A 117 10.69 11.92 -7.76
CA ASP A 117 9.74 12.85 -8.36
C ASP A 117 8.44 12.14 -8.81
N GLY A 118 7.91 11.27 -7.94
CA GLY A 118 6.68 10.51 -8.15
C GLY A 118 6.72 9.42 -9.24
N LYS A 119 7.90 9.07 -9.77
CA LYS A 119 8.05 8.11 -10.88
C LYS A 119 9.07 7.03 -10.57
N TYR A 120 8.88 5.86 -11.17
CA TYR A 120 9.88 4.78 -11.13
C TYR A 120 11.22 5.27 -11.68
N THR A 121 12.30 4.79 -11.09
CA THR A 121 13.67 5.09 -11.51
C THR A 121 14.25 3.94 -12.31
N SER A 122 15.25 4.24 -13.18
CA SER A 122 16.00 3.20 -13.86
C SER A 122 16.84 2.32 -12.92
N GLU A 123 17.15 2.79 -11.70
CA GLU A 123 17.80 1.96 -10.69
C GLU A 123 16.91 0.79 -10.27
N PHE A 124 15.59 1.01 -10.23
CA PHE A 124 14.61 -0.02 -9.87
C PHE A 124 14.37 -0.99 -11.02
N ASP A 125 14.41 -0.53 -12.28
CA ASP A 125 14.21 -1.39 -13.45
C ASP A 125 15.20 -2.58 -13.50
N GLU A 126 16.43 -2.39 -13.00
CA GLU A 126 17.43 -3.46 -12.91
C GLU A 126 16.99 -4.62 -12.00
N TYR A 127 16.01 -4.42 -11.13
CA TYR A 127 15.54 -5.41 -10.15
C TYR A 127 14.17 -6.03 -10.48
N THR A 128 13.46 -5.47 -11.46
CA THR A 128 12.09 -5.91 -11.82
C THR A 128 12.03 -6.81 -13.05
N LEU A 129 13.11 -6.93 -13.83
CA LEU A 129 13.13 -7.60 -15.14
C LEU A 129 13.77 -9.00 -15.11
N ASN A 130 13.84 -9.66 -13.94
CA ASN A 130 14.35 -11.04 -13.84
C ASN A 130 13.29 -12.01 -13.36
#